data_336452f492b41502d6f0bd177f5a81c9
#
_entry.id   336452f492b41502d6f0bd177f5a81c9
#
_cell.length_a   1.000
_cell.length_b   1.000
_cell.length_c   1.000
_cell.angle_alpha   90.00
_cell.angle_beta   90.00
_cell.angle_gamma   90.00
#
_symmetry.space_group_name_H-M   'P 1'
#
loop_
_entity.id
_entity.type
_entity.pdbx_description
1 polymer ?
#
loop_
_entity_poly.entity_id
_entity_poly.type
_entity_poly.pdbx_seq_one_letter_code
_entity_poly.pdbx_strand_id
1 'polypeptide(L)'
;MSKKISFQGVEGAYSHLAVKEFFPNSIAVPCKTFEIAIKEAEEGNVDYAMIPIENSAAGRVADIHRLLPKSDLHINFEHFQRVEHKLLIHPQTKLENIKKIISHEQALAQCSDKIQEMDFEILIGADTAGSAKFIMENKILDTAAIASSLAGDIYQLQTVNESFANSKNNITRFYVMSKEVNSSFDPQKSYISSFLFSVNNTPGSLFKVMGGFATNNVNMIKLESYNYGADFVITEFYCEIEGHPDQENTKFALDDMNHYCSKVRKLGVFEKSPYRSRQ
;
A
#
# COMPACT_ATOMS: atom_id res chain seq x y z
N MET A 1 -23.29 -4.38 -12.00
CA MET A 1 -22.81 -5.29 -10.93
C MET A 1 -21.85 -4.53 -10.04
N SER A 2 -21.83 -4.79 -8.72
CA SER A 2 -20.84 -4.18 -7.83
C SER A 2 -19.46 -4.80 -8.11
N LYS A 3 -18.43 -3.94 -8.15
CA LYS A 3 -17.03 -4.38 -8.37
C LYS A 3 -16.54 -5.23 -7.20
N LYS A 4 -15.75 -6.25 -7.48
CA LYS A 4 -15.06 -7.08 -6.48
C LYS A 4 -13.62 -6.63 -6.38
N ILE A 5 -13.12 -6.43 -5.15
CA ILE A 5 -11.77 -5.92 -4.91
C ILE A 5 -11.06 -6.84 -3.91
N SER A 6 -9.99 -7.50 -4.35
CA SER A 6 -9.15 -8.29 -3.45
C SER A 6 -8.21 -7.40 -2.64
N PHE A 7 -7.91 -7.82 -1.42
CA PHE A 7 -6.93 -7.17 -0.54
C PHE A 7 -6.30 -8.22 0.40
N GLN A 8 -5.10 -7.96 0.88
CA GLN A 8 -4.47 -8.83 1.87
C GLN A 8 -4.95 -8.45 3.28
N GLY A 9 -5.29 -9.46 4.07
CA GLY A 9 -5.73 -9.34 5.45
C GLY A 9 -7.12 -9.93 5.69
N VAL A 10 -7.67 -9.61 6.85
CA VAL A 10 -9.04 -9.99 7.25
C VAL A 10 -9.98 -8.79 7.15
N GLU A 11 -11.28 -9.02 7.31
CA GLU A 11 -12.25 -7.92 7.39
C GLU A 11 -11.86 -6.96 8.53
N GLY A 12 -12.00 -5.66 8.30
CA GLY A 12 -11.57 -4.63 9.25
C GLY A 12 -10.10 -4.21 9.15
N ALA A 13 -9.26 -4.88 8.35
CA ALA A 13 -7.89 -4.44 8.09
C ALA A 13 -7.84 -3.05 7.42
N TYR A 14 -6.72 -2.33 7.52
CA TYR A 14 -6.54 -1.04 6.84
C TYR A 14 -6.64 -1.16 5.32
N SER A 15 -6.26 -2.31 4.76
CA SER A 15 -6.49 -2.60 3.33
C SER A 15 -7.99 -2.71 3.02
N HIS A 16 -8.81 -3.29 3.93
CA HIS A 16 -10.28 -3.30 3.78
C HIS A 16 -10.86 -1.88 3.87
N LEU A 17 -10.36 -1.06 4.79
CA LEU A 17 -10.78 0.34 4.91
C LEU A 17 -10.46 1.11 3.62
N ALA A 18 -9.25 0.92 3.05
CA ALA A 18 -8.86 1.50 1.78
C ALA A 18 -9.80 1.09 0.62
N VAL A 19 -10.22 -0.18 0.57
CA VAL A 19 -11.21 -0.66 -0.41
C VAL A 19 -12.54 0.07 -0.22
N LYS A 20 -13.03 0.20 1.02
CA LYS A 20 -14.30 0.87 1.32
C LYS A 20 -14.29 2.35 0.99
N GLU A 21 -13.20 3.05 1.26
CA GLU A 21 -13.06 4.48 0.96
C GLU A 21 -12.93 4.74 -0.55
N PHE A 22 -12.14 3.94 -1.27
CA PHE A 22 -11.94 4.14 -2.70
C PHE A 22 -13.09 3.60 -3.56
N PHE A 23 -13.71 2.50 -3.15
CA PHE A 23 -14.83 1.84 -3.82
C PHE A 23 -16.01 1.61 -2.86
N PRO A 24 -16.79 2.64 -2.47
CA PRO A 24 -17.80 2.53 -1.41
C PRO A 24 -18.85 1.44 -1.63
N ASN A 25 -19.18 1.13 -2.90
CA ASN A 25 -20.23 0.17 -3.26
C ASN A 25 -19.66 -1.17 -3.76
N SER A 26 -18.41 -1.49 -3.44
CA SER A 26 -17.75 -2.72 -3.87
C SER A 26 -17.92 -3.86 -2.86
N ILE A 27 -17.64 -5.07 -3.35
CA ILE A 27 -17.46 -6.27 -2.53
C ILE A 27 -15.97 -6.42 -2.27
N ALA A 28 -15.57 -6.28 -1.01
CA ALA A 28 -14.21 -6.50 -0.57
C ALA A 28 -13.96 -8.00 -0.38
N VAL A 29 -12.88 -8.53 -0.97
CA VAL A 29 -12.50 -9.94 -0.95
C VAL A 29 -11.20 -10.11 -0.17
N PRO A 30 -11.25 -10.58 1.10
CA PRO A 30 -10.06 -10.77 1.93
C PRO A 30 -9.23 -11.95 1.44
N CYS A 31 -7.92 -11.76 1.38
CA CYS A 31 -6.93 -12.76 0.96
C CYS A 31 -5.85 -12.94 2.05
N LYS A 32 -5.36 -14.18 2.21
CA LYS A 32 -4.35 -14.48 3.24
C LYS A 32 -3.01 -13.81 2.97
N THR A 33 -2.61 -13.69 1.72
CA THR A 33 -1.32 -13.11 1.30
C THR A 33 -1.49 -12.12 0.15
N PHE A 34 -0.48 -11.30 -0.09
CA PHE A 34 -0.46 -10.39 -1.23
C PHE A 34 -0.45 -11.16 -2.56
N GLU A 35 0.26 -12.28 -2.63
CA GLU A 35 0.29 -13.15 -3.82
C GLU A 35 -1.11 -13.62 -4.20
N ILE A 36 -1.90 -14.07 -3.20
CA ILE A 36 -3.28 -14.51 -3.44
C ILE A 36 -4.13 -13.33 -3.92
N ALA A 37 -4.01 -12.16 -3.28
CA ALA A 37 -4.78 -10.98 -3.67
C ALA A 37 -4.49 -10.54 -5.11
N ILE A 38 -3.22 -10.57 -5.53
CA ILE A 38 -2.81 -10.28 -6.91
C ILE A 38 -3.34 -11.36 -7.86
N LYS A 39 -3.18 -12.62 -7.51
CA LYS A 39 -3.61 -13.77 -8.33
C LYS A 39 -5.12 -13.78 -8.59
N GLU A 40 -5.94 -13.45 -7.60
CA GLU A 40 -7.40 -13.32 -7.79
C GLU A 40 -7.75 -12.32 -8.89
N ALA A 41 -7.02 -11.20 -8.97
CA ALA A 41 -7.21 -10.22 -10.04
C ALA A 41 -6.61 -10.71 -11.39
N GLU A 42 -5.47 -11.40 -11.36
CA GLU A 42 -4.86 -12.00 -12.58
C GLU A 42 -5.74 -13.09 -13.19
N GLU A 43 -6.46 -13.85 -12.38
CA GLU A 43 -7.40 -14.88 -12.85
C GLU A 43 -8.76 -14.31 -13.28
N GLY A 44 -9.04 -13.02 -12.93
CA GLY A 44 -10.31 -12.37 -13.23
C GLY A 44 -11.45 -12.75 -12.27
N ASN A 45 -11.13 -13.32 -11.10
CA ASN A 45 -12.09 -13.64 -10.03
C ASN A 45 -12.59 -12.35 -9.35
N VAL A 46 -11.78 -11.28 -9.41
CA VAL A 46 -12.08 -9.93 -8.94
C VAL A 46 -11.71 -8.90 -9.99
N ASP A 47 -12.31 -7.71 -9.91
CA ASP A 47 -12.05 -6.62 -10.86
C ASP A 47 -10.72 -5.91 -10.60
N TYR A 48 -10.35 -5.74 -9.32
CA TYR A 48 -9.12 -5.06 -8.90
C TYR A 48 -8.48 -5.74 -7.68
N ALA A 49 -7.18 -5.51 -7.53
CA ALA A 49 -6.44 -5.77 -6.30
C ALA A 49 -6.03 -4.43 -5.66
N MET A 50 -6.32 -4.25 -4.36
CA MET A 50 -5.89 -3.12 -3.52
C MET A 50 -4.62 -3.52 -2.77
N ILE A 51 -3.47 -3.00 -3.19
CA ILE A 51 -2.15 -3.47 -2.75
C ILE A 51 -1.37 -2.32 -2.09
N PRO A 52 -0.98 -2.42 -0.80
CA PRO A 52 -0.17 -1.40 -0.14
C PRO A 52 1.25 -1.41 -0.70
N ILE A 53 1.79 -0.25 -1.05
CA ILE A 53 3.15 -0.13 -1.62
C ILE A 53 4.15 0.47 -0.64
N GLU A 54 3.71 1.43 0.15
CA GLU A 54 4.54 2.12 1.12
C GLU A 54 3.71 2.72 2.26
N ASN A 55 4.35 2.91 3.41
CA ASN A 55 3.75 3.55 4.57
C ASN A 55 4.69 4.65 5.07
N SER A 56 4.16 5.81 5.42
CA SER A 56 4.95 6.99 5.81
C SER A 56 5.78 6.79 7.09
N ALA A 57 5.38 5.87 7.96
CA ALA A 57 6.07 5.56 9.22
C ALA A 57 6.99 4.32 9.10
N ALA A 58 6.60 3.34 8.27
CA ALA A 58 7.27 2.05 8.15
C ALA A 58 8.12 1.88 6.89
N GLY A 59 7.99 2.81 5.95
CA GLY A 59 8.67 2.74 4.67
C GLY A 59 8.01 1.79 3.68
N ARG A 60 8.80 1.17 2.82
CA ARG A 60 8.30 0.31 1.75
C ARG A 60 7.73 -1.01 2.27
N VAL A 61 6.71 -1.53 1.59
CA VAL A 61 6.21 -2.89 1.78
C VAL A 61 7.05 -3.85 0.94
N ALA A 62 8.09 -4.44 1.55
CA ALA A 62 9.13 -5.19 0.85
C ALA A 62 8.61 -6.34 -0.02
N ASP A 63 7.58 -7.07 0.45
CA ASP A 63 7.00 -8.20 -0.29
C ASP A 63 6.40 -7.77 -1.62
N ILE A 64 5.75 -6.60 -1.67
CA ILE A 64 5.11 -6.11 -2.89
C ILE A 64 6.15 -5.78 -3.95
N HIS A 65 7.26 -5.18 -3.57
CA HIS A 65 8.34 -4.88 -4.50
C HIS A 65 8.94 -6.14 -5.16
N ARG A 66 8.83 -7.29 -4.51
CA ARG A 66 9.22 -8.59 -5.08
C ARG A 66 8.13 -9.19 -5.99
N LEU A 67 6.86 -8.83 -5.76
CA LEU A 67 5.71 -9.36 -6.51
C LEU A 67 5.40 -8.55 -7.76
N LEU A 68 5.52 -7.21 -7.70
CA LEU A 68 5.25 -6.33 -8.84
C LEU A 68 5.96 -6.73 -10.15
N PRO A 69 7.26 -7.10 -10.14
CA PRO A 69 7.95 -7.53 -11.35
C PRO A 69 7.39 -8.79 -11.99
N LYS A 70 6.72 -9.62 -11.19
CA LYS A 70 6.18 -10.93 -11.60
C LYS A 70 4.70 -10.89 -11.97
N SER A 71 4.02 -9.83 -11.58
CA SER A 71 2.57 -9.67 -11.83
C SER A 71 2.31 -9.16 -13.23
N ASP A 72 1.25 -9.67 -13.86
CA ASP A 72 0.74 -9.20 -15.15
C ASP A 72 -0.30 -8.07 -15.01
N LEU A 73 -0.59 -7.63 -13.79
CA LEU A 73 -1.50 -6.53 -13.53
C LEU A 73 -0.89 -5.18 -13.87
N HIS A 74 -1.75 -4.23 -14.20
CA HIS A 74 -1.43 -2.82 -14.41
C HIS A 74 -1.89 -1.96 -13.25
N ILE A 75 -1.10 -0.96 -12.88
CA ILE A 75 -1.46 0.04 -11.88
C ILE A 75 -2.40 1.05 -12.55
N ASN A 76 -3.65 1.12 -12.09
CA ASN A 76 -4.66 1.99 -12.68
C ASN A 76 -4.96 3.23 -11.83
N PHE A 77 -4.76 3.13 -10.49
CA PHE A 77 -4.94 4.24 -9.57
C PHE A 77 -4.01 4.10 -8.38
N GLU A 78 -3.83 5.21 -7.65
CA GLU A 78 -3.25 5.23 -6.32
C GLU A 78 -4.27 5.73 -5.29
N HIS A 79 -4.18 5.21 -4.06
CA HIS A 79 -4.99 5.66 -2.93
C HIS A 79 -4.10 5.86 -1.70
N PHE A 80 -4.37 6.92 -0.94
CA PHE A 80 -3.67 7.25 0.30
C PHE A 80 -4.61 7.09 1.47
N GLN A 81 -4.41 6.02 2.25
CA GLN A 81 -5.21 5.68 3.40
C GLN A 81 -4.55 6.18 4.67
N ARG A 82 -5.25 7.01 5.42
CA ARG A 82 -4.83 7.36 6.77
C ARG A 82 -4.96 6.15 7.70
N VAL A 83 -3.90 5.87 8.47
CA VAL A 83 -3.88 4.81 9.47
C VAL A 83 -4.09 5.44 10.84
N GLU A 84 -5.29 5.29 11.37
CA GLU A 84 -5.65 5.77 12.70
C GLU A 84 -5.90 4.59 13.63
N HIS A 85 -5.02 4.43 14.60
CA HIS A 85 -5.15 3.36 15.59
C HIS A 85 -6.18 3.74 16.66
N LYS A 86 -7.17 2.87 16.85
CA LYS A 86 -8.16 2.95 17.91
C LYS A 86 -7.84 1.92 18.98
N LEU A 87 -8.12 2.25 20.24
CA LEU A 87 -8.10 1.29 21.34
C LEU A 87 -9.50 0.69 21.49
N LEU A 88 -9.61 -0.60 21.24
CA LEU A 88 -10.87 -1.35 21.19
C LEU A 88 -10.94 -2.37 22.32
N ILE A 89 -12.08 -2.44 23.01
CA ILE A 89 -12.32 -3.41 24.07
C ILE A 89 -13.63 -4.17 23.83
N HIS A 90 -13.78 -5.32 24.48
CA HIS A 90 -15.04 -6.05 24.47
C HIS A 90 -16.15 -5.22 25.15
N PRO A 91 -17.39 -5.12 24.60
CA PRO A 91 -18.46 -4.24 25.12
C PRO A 91 -18.93 -4.60 26.53
N GLN A 92 -18.61 -5.78 27.04
CA GLN A 92 -18.96 -6.23 28.39
C GLN A 92 -17.87 -5.91 29.44
N THR A 93 -16.84 -5.15 29.08
CA THR A 93 -15.79 -4.74 30.01
C THR A 93 -15.63 -3.22 30.02
N LYS A 94 -14.81 -2.72 30.92
CA LYS A 94 -14.43 -1.30 31.02
C LYS A 94 -12.92 -1.15 30.93
N LEU A 95 -12.44 0.03 30.56
CA LEU A 95 -11.01 0.31 30.41
C LEU A 95 -10.20 0.00 31.70
N GLU A 96 -10.77 0.25 32.85
CA GLU A 96 -10.15 -0.02 34.18
C GLU A 96 -9.87 -1.50 34.44
N ASN A 97 -10.53 -2.42 33.69
CA ASN A 97 -10.31 -3.85 33.86
C ASN A 97 -9.27 -4.39 32.84
N ILE A 98 -8.81 -3.55 31.93
CA ILE A 98 -7.84 -3.94 30.91
C ILE A 98 -6.44 -3.98 31.53
N LYS A 99 -5.75 -5.09 31.31
CA LYS A 99 -4.38 -5.34 31.76
C LYS A 99 -3.42 -5.57 30.61
N LYS A 100 -3.97 -5.96 29.46
CA LYS A 100 -3.20 -6.38 28.29
C LYS A 100 -3.62 -5.64 27.05
N ILE A 101 -2.70 -5.54 26.10
CA ILE A 101 -2.95 -4.96 24.79
C ILE A 101 -2.41 -5.89 23.71
N ILE A 102 -3.20 -6.13 22.66
CA ILE A 102 -2.84 -7.01 21.57
C ILE A 102 -2.94 -6.28 20.23
N SER A 103 -1.92 -6.40 19.39
CA SER A 103 -1.95 -5.99 17.98
C SER A 103 -0.74 -6.52 17.21
N HIS A 104 -0.65 -6.19 15.91
CA HIS A 104 0.56 -6.37 15.14
C HIS A 104 1.72 -5.54 15.73
N GLU A 105 2.92 -6.10 15.72
CA GLU A 105 4.14 -5.49 16.30
C GLU A 105 4.32 -4.01 15.87
N GLN A 106 4.10 -3.72 14.60
CA GLN A 106 4.24 -2.37 14.06
C GLN A 106 3.22 -1.39 14.64
N ALA A 107 1.97 -1.80 14.84
CA ALA A 107 0.93 -0.97 15.45
C ALA A 107 1.21 -0.71 16.93
N LEU A 108 1.73 -1.73 17.64
CA LEU A 108 2.19 -1.59 19.03
C LEU A 108 3.32 -0.57 19.15
N ALA A 109 4.33 -0.66 18.27
CA ALA A 109 5.44 0.31 18.24
C ALA A 109 4.95 1.75 17.97
N GLN A 110 3.96 1.93 17.09
CA GLN A 110 3.37 3.23 16.77
C GLN A 110 2.48 3.81 17.91
N CYS A 111 2.19 3.02 18.92
CA CYS A 111 1.38 3.39 20.09
C CYS A 111 2.15 3.28 21.43
N SER A 112 3.46 3.10 21.36
CA SER A 112 4.33 2.78 22.52
C SER A 112 4.17 3.72 23.69
N ASP A 113 4.07 5.04 23.48
CA ASP A 113 4.01 6.04 24.53
C ASP A 113 2.75 5.86 25.38
N LYS A 114 1.60 5.70 24.73
CA LYS A 114 0.32 5.49 25.43
C LYS A 114 0.21 4.12 26.08
N ILE A 115 0.83 3.09 25.48
CA ILE A 115 0.91 1.76 26.07
C ILE A 115 1.71 1.82 27.38
N GLN A 116 2.84 2.53 27.36
CA GLN A 116 3.69 2.71 28.55
C GLN A 116 2.99 3.54 29.64
N GLU A 117 2.29 4.62 29.27
CA GLU A 117 1.51 5.43 30.22
C GLU A 117 0.42 4.63 30.94
N MET A 118 -0.16 3.62 30.30
CA MET A 118 -1.25 2.79 30.82
C MET A 118 -0.75 1.50 31.50
N ASP A 119 0.55 1.22 31.48
CA ASP A 119 1.19 0.03 32.07
C ASP A 119 0.59 -1.31 31.61
N PHE A 120 0.25 -1.41 30.30
CA PHE A 120 -0.32 -2.62 29.72
C PHE A 120 0.74 -3.68 29.42
N GLU A 121 0.44 -4.94 29.72
CA GLU A 121 1.19 -6.08 29.20
C GLU A 121 0.97 -6.21 27.67
N ILE A 122 2.06 -6.31 26.90
CA ILE A 122 2.02 -6.35 25.45
C ILE A 122 1.92 -7.79 24.95
N LEU A 123 0.93 -8.06 24.09
CA LEU A 123 0.77 -9.31 23.34
C LEU A 123 0.92 -9.03 21.84
N ILE A 124 1.75 -9.82 21.17
CA ILE A 124 1.94 -9.69 19.72
C ILE A 124 0.91 -10.56 18.99
N GLY A 125 0.03 -9.92 18.24
CA GLY A 125 -0.93 -10.55 17.33
C GLY A 125 -0.42 -10.65 15.90
N ALA A 126 -0.99 -11.53 15.11
CA ALA A 126 -0.62 -11.72 13.71
C ALA A 126 -0.93 -10.47 12.83
N ASP A 127 -2.02 -9.77 13.13
CA ASP A 127 -2.43 -8.51 12.48
C ASP A 127 -3.36 -7.70 13.40
N THR A 128 -3.65 -6.46 13.01
CA THR A 128 -4.45 -5.52 13.81
C THR A 128 -5.93 -5.94 13.90
N ALA A 129 -6.57 -6.22 12.77
CA ALA A 129 -7.98 -6.56 12.71
C ALA A 129 -8.26 -7.98 13.24
N GLY A 130 -7.35 -8.93 13.00
CA GLY A 130 -7.39 -10.26 13.60
C GLY A 130 -7.30 -10.23 15.12
N SER A 131 -6.54 -9.29 15.69
CA SER A 131 -6.49 -9.07 17.14
C SER A 131 -7.84 -8.59 17.69
N ALA A 132 -8.51 -7.68 16.99
CA ALA A 132 -9.87 -7.24 17.33
C ALA A 132 -10.87 -8.39 17.25
N LYS A 133 -10.83 -9.16 16.16
CA LYS A 133 -11.64 -10.37 15.97
C LYS A 133 -11.44 -11.36 17.11
N PHE A 134 -10.19 -11.63 17.47
CA PHE A 134 -9.82 -12.56 18.53
C PHE A 134 -10.45 -12.19 19.90
N ILE A 135 -10.42 -10.91 20.27
CA ILE A 135 -11.05 -10.43 21.51
C ILE A 135 -12.55 -10.72 21.51
N MET A 136 -13.24 -10.42 20.41
CA MET A 136 -14.69 -10.61 20.36
C MET A 136 -15.08 -12.09 20.35
N GLU A 137 -14.47 -12.92 19.48
CA GLU A 137 -14.83 -14.33 19.33
C GLU A 137 -14.54 -15.16 20.58
N ASN A 138 -13.46 -14.81 21.32
CA ASN A 138 -13.07 -15.51 22.53
C ASN A 138 -13.57 -14.85 23.84
N LYS A 139 -14.37 -13.77 23.73
CA LYS A 139 -14.91 -13.03 24.87
C LYS A 139 -13.84 -12.62 25.88
N ILE A 140 -12.74 -12.06 25.39
CA ILE A 140 -11.62 -11.64 26.22
C ILE A 140 -11.97 -10.29 26.88
N LEU A 141 -12.00 -10.24 28.21
CA LEU A 141 -12.47 -9.08 28.98
C LEU A 141 -11.33 -8.28 29.63
N ASP A 142 -10.10 -8.80 29.65
CA ASP A 142 -8.93 -8.18 30.28
C ASP A 142 -7.92 -7.63 29.26
N THR A 143 -8.22 -7.72 27.98
CA THR A 143 -7.30 -7.36 26.89
C THR A 143 -7.97 -6.37 25.93
N ALA A 144 -7.26 -5.31 25.54
CA ALA A 144 -7.66 -4.37 24.50
C ALA A 144 -6.94 -4.68 23.17
N ALA A 145 -7.57 -4.39 22.03
CA ALA A 145 -6.92 -4.44 20.72
C ALA A 145 -6.61 -3.05 20.20
N ILE A 146 -5.47 -2.90 19.49
CA ILE A 146 -5.22 -1.76 18.62
C ILE A 146 -5.59 -2.16 17.20
N ALA A 147 -6.60 -1.49 16.63
CA ALA A 147 -7.05 -1.75 15.27
C ALA A 147 -7.68 -0.51 14.62
N SER A 148 -8.23 -0.67 13.41
CA SER A 148 -8.99 0.36 12.71
C SER A 148 -10.38 0.57 13.33
N SER A 149 -11.01 1.73 13.04
CA SER A 149 -12.44 1.94 13.37
C SER A 149 -13.33 0.89 12.71
N LEU A 150 -13.04 0.54 11.45
CA LEU A 150 -13.79 -0.47 10.71
C LEU A 150 -13.76 -1.85 11.39
N ALA A 151 -12.62 -2.24 12.00
CA ALA A 151 -12.55 -3.46 12.79
C ALA A 151 -13.44 -3.36 14.04
N GLY A 152 -13.46 -2.21 14.71
CA GLY A 152 -14.37 -1.95 15.81
C GLY A 152 -15.84 -2.14 15.42
N ASP A 153 -16.25 -1.56 14.30
CA ASP A 153 -17.62 -1.65 13.79
C ASP A 153 -18.00 -3.08 13.39
N ILE A 154 -17.14 -3.76 12.61
CA ILE A 154 -17.40 -5.13 12.12
C ILE A 154 -17.51 -6.13 13.27
N TYR A 155 -16.56 -6.05 14.22
CA TYR A 155 -16.51 -6.97 15.35
C TYR A 155 -17.27 -6.48 16.58
N GLN A 156 -18.02 -5.36 16.46
CA GLN A 156 -18.85 -4.81 17.53
C GLN A 156 -18.09 -4.57 18.84
N LEU A 157 -16.82 -4.13 18.74
CA LEU A 157 -16.02 -3.74 19.86
C LEU A 157 -16.28 -2.28 20.23
N GLN A 158 -16.16 -1.95 21.49
CA GLN A 158 -16.27 -0.58 21.99
C GLN A 158 -14.95 0.15 21.80
N THR A 159 -14.98 1.30 21.11
CA THR A 159 -13.84 2.21 21.04
C THR A 159 -13.74 3.01 22.34
N VAL A 160 -12.61 2.92 23.02
CA VAL A 160 -12.34 3.66 24.28
C VAL A 160 -11.31 4.76 24.11
N ASN A 161 -10.56 4.74 23.00
CA ASN A 161 -9.69 5.86 22.59
C ASN A 161 -9.67 5.98 21.06
N GLU A 162 -10.12 7.14 20.56
CA GLU A 162 -10.25 7.43 19.13
C GLU A 162 -8.92 7.74 18.42
N SER A 163 -7.86 8.07 19.17
CA SER A 163 -6.56 8.42 18.61
C SER A 163 -5.47 7.85 19.49
N PHE A 164 -5.19 6.56 19.35
CA PHE A 164 -4.25 5.85 20.22
C PHE A 164 -2.80 5.85 19.72
N ALA A 165 -2.55 6.26 18.48
CA ALA A 165 -1.19 6.38 17.93
C ALA A 165 -0.40 7.57 18.52
N ASN A 166 0.93 7.43 18.61
CA ASN A 166 1.86 8.49 19.03
C ASN A 166 1.87 9.66 18.01
N SER A 167 1.69 9.35 16.72
CA SER A 167 1.68 10.33 15.64
C SER A 167 0.39 10.26 14.82
N LYS A 168 -0.10 11.43 14.39
CA LYS A 168 -1.26 11.53 13.50
C LYS A 168 -0.90 11.41 12.01
N ASN A 169 0.38 11.39 11.67
CA ASN A 169 0.87 11.41 10.28
C ASN A 169 1.27 10.01 9.80
N ASN A 170 0.37 9.05 9.95
CA ASN A 170 0.57 7.69 9.46
C ASN A 170 -0.33 7.45 8.25
N ILE A 171 0.26 7.31 7.07
CA ILE A 171 -0.42 7.16 5.79
C ILE A 171 0.14 5.95 5.07
N THR A 172 -0.72 5.08 4.58
CA THR A 172 -0.35 3.99 3.68
C THR A 172 -0.79 4.32 2.27
N ARG A 173 0.13 4.25 1.32
CA ARG A 173 -0.15 4.38 -0.11
C ARG A 173 -0.44 3.01 -0.69
N PHE A 174 -1.54 2.91 -1.43
CA PHE A 174 -1.98 1.72 -2.12
C PHE A 174 -1.95 1.92 -3.64
N TYR A 175 -1.69 0.85 -4.37
CA TYR A 175 -2.03 0.73 -5.78
C TYR A 175 -3.34 -0.02 -5.95
N VAL A 176 -4.14 0.44 -6.90
CA VAL A 176 -5.31 -0.26 -7.42
C VAL A 176 -4.92 -0.85 -8.75
N MET A 177 -4.85 -2.17 -8.80
CA MET A 177 -4.29 -2.90 -9.93
C MET A 177 -5.34 -3.79 -10.58
N SER A 178 -5.31 -3.89 -11.91
CA SER A 178 -6.16 -4.81 -12.69
C SER A 178 -5.47 -5.30 -13.96
N LYS A 179 -6.09 -6.26 -14.66
CA LYS A 179 -5.67 -6.69 -16.02
C LYS A 179 -5.83 -5.61 -17.08
N GLU A 180 -6.81 -4.75 -16.90
CA GLU A 180 -7.10 -3.70 -17.86
C GLU A 180 -6.07 -2.59 -17.76
N VAL A 181 -5.60 -2.13 -18.91
CA VAL A 181 -4.70 -0.98 -18.99
C VAL A 181 -5.54 0.29 -19.02
N ASN A 182 -5.28 1.21 -18.10
CA ASN A 182 -5.81 2.56 -18.25
C ASN A 182 -5.00 3.29 -19.33
N SER A 183 -5.65 3.56 -20.46
CA SER A 183 -5.04 4.25 -21.61
C SER A 183 -5.62 5.65 -21.84
N SER A 184 -6.46 6.15 -20.95
CA SER A 184 -7.07 7.47 -21.13
C SER A 184 -6.06 8.58 -20.84
N PHE A 185 -5.90 9.51 -21.76
CA PHE A 185 -5.11 10.71 -21.63
C PHE A 185 -5.98 11.97 -21.74
N ASP A 186 -5.91 12.81 -20.74
CA ASP A 186 -6.50 14.14 -20.71
C ASP A 186 -5.40 15.17 -20.45
N PRO A 187 -5.08 16.07 -21.39
CA PRO A 187 -3.99 17.04 -21.20
C PRO A 187 -4.21 18.04 -20.08
N GLN A 188 -5.42 18.12 -19.50
CA GLN A 188 -5.72 18.98 -18.35
C GLN A 188 -5.44 18.30 -17.01
N LYS A 189 -5.12 17.00 -17.01
CA LYS A 189 -4.85 16.22 -15.81
C LYS A 189 -3.36 15.97 -15.61
N SER A 190 -2.98 15.75 -14.37
CA SER A 190 -1.62 15.34 -14.00
C SER A 190 -1.56 13.83 -13.81
N TYR A 191 -0.49 13.19 -14.30
CA TYR A 191 -0.32 11.75 -14.29
C TYR A 191 0.97 11.33 -13.59
N ILE A 192 0.94 10.10 -13.11
CA ILE A 192 2.12 9.33 -12.68
C ILE A 192 2.26 8.15 -13.63
N SER A 193 3.46 7.91 -14.12
CA SER A 193 3.81 6.71 -14.90
C SER A 193 4.83 5.89 -14.14
N SER A 194 4.56 4.59 -14.03
CA SER A 194 5.41 3.62 -13.30
C SER A 194 6.04 2.63 -14.24
N PHE A 195 7.35 2.38 -14.07
CA PHE A 195 8.14 1.49 -14.91
C PHE A 195 9.04 0.58 -14.09
N LEU A 196 9.29 -0.61 -14.65
CA LEU A 196 10.42 -1.46 -14.33
C LEU A 196 11.40 -1.41 -15.49
N PHE A 197 12.69 -1.28 -15.22
CA PHE A 197 13.69 -1.25 -16.26
C PHE A 197 15.02 -1.85 -15.81
N SER A 198 15.75 -2.43 -16.74
CA SER A 198 17.12 -2.88 -16.55
C SER A 198 18.03 -2.10 -17.50
N VAL A 199 19.06 -1.46 -16.95
CA VAL A 199 20.03 -0.72 -17.76
C VAL A 199 21.02 -1.65 -18.45
N ASN A 200 21.58 -1.22 -19.56
CA ASN A 200 22.72 -1.87 -20.16
C ASN A 200 23.88 -1.89 -19.19
N ASN A 201 24.59 -3.01 -19.05
CA ASN A 201 25.69 -3.15 -18.09
C ASN A 201 26.96 -2.43 -18.60
N THR A 202 26.88 -1.10 -18.68
CA THR A 202 28.00 -0.21 -19.05
C THR A 202 28.11 0.95 -18.07
N PRO A 203 29.33 1.48 -17.84
CA PRO A 203 29.51 2.61 -16.93
C PRO A 203 28.62 3.78 -17.27
N GLY A 204 27.92 4.32 -16.25
CA GLY A 204 27.06 5.49 -16.37
C GLY A 204 25.68 5.25 -17.02
N SER A 205 25.28 4.01 -17.31
CA SER A 205 23.97 3.75 -17.96
C SER A 205 22.78 4.29 -17.16
N LEU A 206 22.74 4.07 -15.84
CA LEU A 206 21.69 4.64 -15.00
C LEU A 206 21.71 6.17 -15.02
N PHE A 207 22.90 6.80 -14.95
CA PHE A 207 23.05 8.26 -15.05
C PHE A 207 22.47 8.80 -16.37
N LYS A 208 22.69 8.11 -17.48
CA LYS A 208 22.16 8.52 -18.79
C LYS A 208 20.64 8.44 -18.85
N VAL A 209 20.03 7.37 -18.26
CA VAL A 209 18.56 7.26 -18.13
C VAL A 209 18.03 8.43 -17.30
N MET A 210 18.61 8.70 -16.13
CA MET A 210 18.21 9.82 -15.29
C MET A 210 18.43 11.18 -15.98
N GLY A 211 19.51 11.31 -16.77
CA GLY A 211 19.81 12.48 -17.58
C GLY A 211 18.72 12.76 -18.61
N GLY A 212 18.19 11.73 -19.27
CA GLY A 212 17.07 11.86 -20.21
C GLY A 212 15.82 12.45 -19.58
N PHE A 213 15.46 12.02 -18.36
CA PHE A 213 14.35 12.63 -17.64
C PHE A 213 14.64 14.09 -17.25
N ALA A 214 15.85 14.37 -16.76
CA ALA A 214 16.24 15.72 -16.35
C ALA A 214 16.26 16.72 -17.52
N THR A 215 16.83 16.34 -18.67
CA THR A 215 16.93 17.20 -19.85
C THR A 215 15.58 17.48 -20.53
N ASN A 216 14.63 16.56 -20.38
CA ASN A 216 13.27 16.71 -20.87
C ASN A 216 12.29 17.26 -19.82
N ASN A 217 12.80 17.78 -18.70
CA ASN A 217 11.98 18.36 -17.63
C ASN A 217 10.88 17.43 -17.11
N VAL A 218 11.21 16.15 -16.95
CA VAL A 218 10.34 15.11 -16.37
C VAL A 218 10.84 14.78 -14.97
N ASN A 219 10.00 15.01 -13.95
CA ASN A 219 10.36 14.77 -12.57
C ASN A 219 10.27 13.27 -12.24
N MET A 220 11.34 12.68 -11.71
CA MET A 220 11.36 11.32 -11.17
C MET A 220 11.07 11.39 -9.67
N ILE A 221 9.93 10.88 -9.24
CA ILE A 221 9.47 10.95 -7.83
C ILE A 221 9.80 9.71 -7.02
N LYS A 222 10.20 8.61 -7.68
CA LYS A 222 10.63 7.38 -7.03
C LYS A 222 11.63 6.63 -7.90
N LEU A 223 12.68 6.11 -7.26
CA LEU A 223 13.65 5.21 -7.87
C LEU A 223 14.12 4.20 -6.84
N GLU A 224 13.92 2.92 -7.11
CA GLU A 224 14.36 1.82 -6.26
C GLU A 224 15.09 0.78 -7.10
N SER A 225 16.10 0.13 -6.54
CA SER A 225 16.86 -0.93 -7.20
C SER A 225 16.54 -2.30 -6.60
N TYR A 226 16.46 -3.31 -7.44
CA TYR A 226 16.27 -4.70 -7.07
C TYR A 226 17.34 -5.56 -7.70
N ASN A 227 17.94 -6.45 -6.91
CA ASN A 227 18.85 -7.46 -7.42
C ASN A 227 18.09 -8.79 -7.51
N TYR A 228 18.07 -9.37 -8.70
CA TYR A 228 17.49 -10.69 -8.97
C TYR A 228 18.59 -11.69 -9.36
N GLY A 229 18.35 -12.97 -8.98
CA GLY A 229 19.23 -14.07 -9.27
C GLY A 229 20.25 -14.35 -8.17
N ALA A 230 20.80 -15.56 -8.20
CA ALA A 230 21.78 -16.01 -7.21
C ALA A 230 23.12 -15.24 -7.29
N ASP A 231 23.40 -14.63 -8.44
CA ASP A 231 24.70 -14.03 -8.75
C ASP A 231 24.73 -12.52 -8.49
N PHE A 232 23.62 -11.90 -8.03
CA PHE A 232 23.50 -10.46 -7.78
C PHE A 232 23.91 -9.56 -8.96
N VAL A 233 23.91 -10.10 -10.18
CA VAL A 233 24.43 -9.43 -11.40
C VAL A 233 23.37 -8.59 -12.10
N ILE A 234 22.09 -8.99 -12.02
CA ILE A 234 21.00 -8.31 -12.70
C ILE A 234 20.36 -7.33 -11.74
N THR A 235 20.53 -6.04 -12.00
CA THR A 235 19.85 -4.98 -11.28
C THR A 235 18.66 -4.50 -12.13
N GLU A 236 17.46 -4.69 -11.61
CA GLU A 236 16.25 -4.09 -12.15
C GLU A 236 15.88 -2.87 -11.30
N PHE A 237 15.41 -1.82 -11.94
CA PHE A 237 14.99 -0.59 -11.27
C PHE A 237 13.48 -0.44 -11.40
N TYR A 238 12.86 0.00 -10.32
CA TYR A 238 11.51 0.51 -10.31
C TYR A 238 11.55 2.03 -10.24
N CYS A 239 10.82 2.71 -11.11
CA CYS A 239 10.69 4.16 -11.03
C CYS A 239 9.26 4.65 -11.23
N GLU A 240 8.99 5.82 -10.66
CA GLU A 240 7.80 6.62 -10.96
C GLU A 240 8.24 8.00 -11.44
N ILE A 241 7.57 8.47 -12.49
CA ILE A 241 7.78 9.80 -13.05
C ILE A 241 6.45 10.56 -13.06
N GLU A 242 6.52 11.88 -12.95
CA GLU A 242 5.39 12.77 -13.21
C GLU A 242 5.29 13.01 -14.71
N GLY A 243 4.19 12.58 -15.31
CA GLY A 243 3.88 12.74 -16.72
C GLY A 243 3.15 11.52 -17.30
N HIS A 244 2.49 11.75 -18.44
CA HIS A 244 1.85 10.72 -19.26
C HIS A 244 2.73 10.41 -20.46
N PRO A 245 2.86 9.14 -20.93
CA PRO A 245 3.69 8.79 -22.09
C PRO A 245 3.33 9.52 -23.38
N ASP A 246 2.10 10.01 -23.52
CA ASP A 246 1.64 10.78 -24.69
C ASP A 246 1.97 12.29 -24.58
N GLN A 247 2.53 12.77 -23.47
CA GLN A 247 3.08 14.12 -23.37
C GLN A 247 4.45 14.16 -24.09
N GLU A 248 4.69 15.20 -24.85
CA GLU A 248 5.88 15.32 -25.72
C GLU A 248 7.19 15.19 -24.95
N ASN A 249 7.34 15.91 -23.84
CA ASN A 249 8.51 15.85 -23.00
C ASN A 249 8.72 14.47 -22.35
N THR A 250 7.64 13.82 -21.90
CA THR A 250 7.69 12.47 -21.34
C THR A 250 8.08 11.45 -22.42
N LYS A 251 7.55 11.60 -23.63
CA LYS A 251 7.89 10.73 -24.76
C LYS A 251 9.37 10.77 -25.07
N PHE A 252 9.99 11.97 -25.18
CA PHE A 252 11.43 12.09 -25.41
C PHE A 252 12.27 11.48 -24.28
N ALA A 253 11.87 11.68 -23.02
CA ALA A 253 12.54 11.06 -21.90
C ALA A 253 12.45 9.53 -21.92
N LEU A 254 11.31 8.97 -22.34
CA LEU A 254 11.12 7.52 -22.48
C LEU A 254 11.89 6.94 -23.68
N ASP A 255 12.07 7.70 -24.75
CA ASP A 255 12.90 7.31 -25.90
C ASP A 255 14.38 7.20 -25.46
N ASP A 256 14.88 8.17 -24.68
CA ASP A 256 16.21 8.10 -24.07
C ASP A 256 16.33 6.88 -23.14
N MET A 257 15.34 6.65 -22.29
CA MET A 257 15.31 5.48 -21.39
C MET A 257 15.39 4.18 -22.18
N ASN A 258 14.60 4.02 -23.24
CA ASN A 258 14.61 2.84 -24.09
C ASN A 258 15.97 2.61 -24.78
N HIS A 259 16.71 3.68 -25.12
CA HIS A 259 18.02 3.59 -25.72
C HIS A 259 19.10 3.03 -24.76
N TYR A 260 19.03 3.40 -23.49
CA TYR A 260 20.04 3.01 -22.47
C TYR A 260 19.66 1.77 -21.65
N CYS A 261 18.45 1.23 -21.83
CA CYS A 261 17.95 0.06 -21.14
C CYS A 261 17.95 -1.18 -22.03
N SER A 262 18.26 -2.33 -21.43
CA SER A 262 18.08 -3.64 -22.07
C SER A 262 16.64 -4.13 -22.01
N LYS A 263 15.87 -3.63 -21.04
CA LYS A 263 14.46 -3.98 -20.83
C LYS A 263 13.74 -2.80 -20.19
N VAL A 264 12.57 -2.47 -20.70
CA VAL A 264 11.63 -1.51 -20.09
C VAL A 264 10.24 -2.12 -20.09
N ARG A 265 9.58 -2.10 -18.93
CA ARG A 265 8.19 -2.54 -18.78
C ARG A 265 7.39 -1.44 -18.09
N LYS A 266 6.35 -0.95 -18.74
CA LYS A 266 5.38 -0.03 -18.16
C LYS A 266 4.44 -0.83 -17.23
N LEU A 267 4.42 -0.47 -15.93
CA LEU A 267 3.53 -1.08 -14.95
C LEU A 267 2.16 -0.41 -14.92
N GLY A 268 2.09 0.87 -15.22
CA GLY A 268 0.83 1.61 -15.27
C GLY A 268 1.01 3.09 -15.48
N VAL A 269 -0.10 3.73 -15.87
CA VAL A 269 -0.24 5.19 -15.94
C VAL A 269 -1.56 5.54 -15.27
N PHE A 270 -1.53 6.46 -14.32
CA PHE A 270 -2.70 6.82 -13.54
C PHE A 270 -2.71 8.32 -13.18
N GLU A 271 -3.89 8.85 -12.95
CA GLU A 271 -4.03 10.23 -12.50
C GLU A 271 -3.37 10.43 -11.12
N LYS A 272 -2.64 11.53 -10.99
CA LYS A 272 -2.02 11.95 -9.74
C LYS A 272 -3.10 12.18 -8.69
N SER A 273 -2.99 11.49 -7.56
CA SER A 273 -3.95 11.64 -6.47
C SER A 273 -3.98 13.10 -5.94
N PRO A 274 -5.17 13.65 -5.65
CA PRO A 274 -5.30 14.96 -4.99
C PRO A 274 -4.56 15.05 -3.65
N TYR A 275 -4.31 13.92 -3.01
CA TYR A 275 -3.52 13.87 -1.77
C TYR A 275 -2.11 14.46 -1.96
N ARG A 276 -1.46 14.22 -3.11
CA ARG A 276 -0.11 14.73 -3.43
C ARG A 276 -0.06 16.25 -3.60
N SER A 277 -1.18 16.90 -3.84
CA SER A 277 -1.28 18.36 -4.01
C SER A 277 -1.49 19.11 -2.69
N ARG A 278 -1.64 18.37 -1.57
CA ARG A 278 -1.86 18.93 -0.24
C ARG A 278 -0.58 19.02 0.62
N GLN A 279 0.56 18.66 0.03
CA GLN A 279 1.87 18.71 0.69
C GLN A 279 2.65 19.95 0.27
#